data_a14813b6c4be92c4205803d39ea995a4
#
_entry.id   a14813b6c4be92c4205803d39ea995a4
#
_cell.length_a   1.000
_cell.length_b   1.000
_cell.length_c   1.000
_cell.angle_alpha   90.00
_cell.angle_beta   90.00
_cell.angle_gamma   90.00
#
_symmetry.space_group_name_H-M   'P 1'
#
loop_
_entity.id
_entity.type
_entity.pdbx_description
1 polymer ?
#
loop_
_entity_poly.entity_id
_entity_poly.type
_entity_poly.pdbx_seq_one_letter_code
_entity_poly.pdbx_strand_id
1 'polypeptide(L)'
;ITHVSGYVGNFTTRVKSKGRVRDIRHGAAIIATGADEYKPREYLYGDDARVMTQLELEEKISRRDERLINSQSLVMIQCVGCRQEDRNYCSRICCSAAMKNALKLKSVNAQMDIYVLFRDMRTYGFSENYYREASNKDVKFIRYEPHDKPQVEAVEEDGRSFLRVTVSDPVLGKKLALDADSVALAAAVIPSAGSEETARLFKVPLSPDGFFQEAHVKLRPVDFAAEG
;
A
#
# COMPACT_ATOMS: atom_id res chain seq x y z
N ILE A 1 7.66 -18.40 -17.83
CA ILE A 1 7.13 -19.79 -17.95
C ILE A 1 6.31 -19.84 -19.21
N THR A 2 6.42 -20.90 -20.01
CA THR A 2 5.67 -21.04 -21.26
C THR A 2 4.72 -22.23 -21.27
N HIS A 3 4.93 -23.21 -20.40
CA HIS A 3 4.09 -24.39 -20.30
C HIS A 3 4.28 -25.07 -18.93
N VAL A 4 3.20 -25.64 -18.40
CA VAL A 4 3.19 -26.47 -17.20
C VAL A 4 2.34 -27.70 -17.47
N SER A 5 2.85 -28.86 -17.11
CA SER A 5 2.17 -30.16 -17.25
C SER A 5 2.48 -31.07 -16.06
N GLY A 6 1.71 -32.11 -15.89
CA GLY A 6 1.86 -33.08 -14.81
C GLY A 6 0.84 -32.86 -13.68
N TYR A 7 1.18 -33.37 -12.52
CA TYR A 7 0.34 -33.40 -11.32
C TYR A 7 1.24 -33.36 -10.06
N VAL A 8 0.64 -33.24 -8.89
CA VAL A 8 1.35 -33.23 -7.57
C VAL A 8 2.38 -34.34 -7.51
N GLY A 9 3.61 -33.98 -7.17
CA GLY A 9 4.75 -34.89 -7.11
C GLY A 9 5.45 -35.13 -8.45
N ASN A 10 4.87 -34.74 -9.60
CA ASN A 10 5.43 -35.04 -10.93
C ASN A 10 5.09 -33.94 -11.95
N PHE A 11 5.47 -32.70 -11.67
CA PHE A 11 5.32 -31.59 -12.61
C PHE A 11 6.50 -31.47 -13.55
N THR A 12 6.23 -30.93 -14.74
CA THR A 12 7.24 -30.43 -15.68
C THR A 12 6.88 -29.02 -16.10
N THR A 13 7.74 -28.06 -15.77
CA THR A 13 7.58 -26.64 -16.15
C THR A 13 8.62 -26.26 -17.18
N ARG A 14 8.15 -25.72 -18.32
CA ARG A 14 9.00 -25.17 -19.39
C ARG A 14 9.25 -23.70 -19.17
N VAL A 15 10.53 -23.35 -19.05
CA VAL A 15 10.99 -21.97 -18.82
C VAL A 15 11.82 -21.52 -20.03
N LYS A 16 11.52 -20.32 -20.55
CA LYS A 16 12.32 -19.63 -21.56
C LYS A 16 13.02 -18.44 -20.91
N SER A 17 14.36 -18.39 -20.98
CA SER A 17 15.16 -17.29 -20.49
C SER A 17 16.33 -17.02 -21.44
N LYS A 18 16.52 -15.76 -21.83
CA LYS A 18 17.61 -15.34 -22.74
C LYS A 18 17.73 -16.22 -24.00
N GLY A 19 16.58 -16.56 -24.62
CA GLY A 19 16.52 -17.41 -25.82
C GLY A 19 16.71 -18.91 -25.58
N ARG A 20 17.05 -19.35 -24.38
CA ARG A 20 17.19 -20.77 -24.01
C ARG A 20 15.91 -21.31 -23.41
N VAL A 21 15.54 -22.51 -23.80
CA VAL A 21 14.37 -23.25 -23.25
C VAL A 21 14.90 -24.38 -22.38
N ARG A 22 14.31 -24.54 -21.20
CA ARG A 22 14.61 -25.64 -20.26
C ARG A 22 13.32 -26.22 -19.71
N ASP A 23 13.26 -27.52 -19.58
CA ASP A 23 12.23 -28.23 -18.83
C ASP A 23 12.75 -28.55 -17.43
N ILE A 24 11.98 -28.15 -16.41
CA ILE A 24 12.29 -28.35 -15.00
C ILE A 24 11.27 -29.33 -14.44
N ARG A 25 11.76 -30.45 -13.90
CA ARG A 25 10.92 -31.42 -13.17
C ARG A 25 10.89 -31.05 -11.70
N HIS A 26 9.70 -31.06 -11.10
CA HIS A 26 9.53 -30.73 -9.68
C HIS A 26 8.27 -31.38 -9.11
N GLY A 27 8.23 -31.56 -7.78
CA GLY A 27 7.11 -32.17 -7.07
C GLY A 27 6.03 -31.17 -6.68
N ALA A 28 6.40 -29.92 -6.45
CA ALA A 28 5.48 -28.85 -6.06
C ALA A 28 5.90 -27.52 -6.70
N ALA A 29 4.97 -26.60 -6.82
CA ALA A 29 5.21 -25.23 -7.27
C ALA A 29 4.78 -24.22 -6.19
N ILE A 30 5.64 -23.25 -5.90
CA ILE A 30 5.32 -22.13 -5.01
C ILE A 30 5.12 -20.89 -5.87
N ILE A 31 3.89 -20.38 -5.89
CA ILE A 31 3.54 -19.14 -6.61
C ILE A 31 3.71 -17.97 -5.64
N ALA A 32 4.73 -17.16 -5.87
CA ALA A 32 5.10 -16.01 -5.05
C ALA A 32 5.39 -14.79 -5.94
N THR A 33 4.45 -14.44 -6.81
CA THR A 33 4.58 -13.38 -7.83
C THR A 33 4.48 -11.96 -7.26
N GLY A 34 4.10 -11.84 -5.99
CA GLY A 34 3.89 -10.55 -5.35
C GLY A 34 2.65 -9.82 -5.88
N ALA A 35 2.66 -8.51 -5.74
CA ALA A 35 1.62 -7.61 -6.20
C ALA A 35 2.25 -6.25 -6.54
N ASP A 36 1.53 -5.43 -7.30
CA ASP A 36 2.00 -4.12 -7.71
C ASP A 36 1.33 -3.02 -6.88
N GLU A 37 1.97 -1.87 -6.80
CA GLU A 37 1.38 -0.67 -6.21
C GLU A 37 0.56 0.07 -7.26
N TYR A 38 -0.70 0.36 -6.91
CA TYR A 38 -1.52 1.27 -7.71
C TYR A 38 -0.85 2.65 -7.81
N LYS A 39 -0.77 3.20 -9.01
CA LYS A 39 -0.30 4.57 -9.22
C LYS A 39 -1.50 5.51 -9.17
N PRO A 40 -1.62 6.34 -8.11
CA PRO A 40 -2.75 7.26 -7.96
C PRO A 40 -2.84 8.27 -9.10
N ARG A 41 -4.05 8.80 -9.30
CA ARG A 41 -4.32 9.97 -10.15
C ARG A 41 -4.93 11.10 -9.33
N GLU A 42 -5.06 10.85 -8.04
CA GLU A 42 -5.66 11.75 -7.06
C GLU A 42 -4.58 12.53 -6.30
N TYR A 43 -5.00 13.62 -5.64
CA TYR A 43 -4.18 14.34 -4.67
C TYR A 43 -2.87 14.92 -5.21
N LEU A 44 -2.83 15.33 -6.49
CA LEU A 44 -1.65 15.88 -7.17
C LEU A 44 -0.48 14.89 -7.33
N TYR A 45 -0.72 13.57 -7.19
CA TYR A 45 0.33 12.59 -7.43
C TYR A 45 0.76 12.60 -8.90
N GLY A 46 2.07 12.78 -9.13
CA GLY A 46 2.64 12.94 -10.47
C GLY A 46 2.71 14.40 -10.94
N ASP A 47 1.91 15.30 -10.38
CA ASP A 47 1.90 16.73 -10.71
C ASP A 47 2.76 17.55 -9.73
N ASP A 48 2.84 17.12 -8.47
CA ASP A 48 3.67 17.76 -7.44
C ASP A 48 4.65 16.76 -6.81
N ALA A 49 5.94 17.05 -6.86
CA ALA A 49 7.00 16.18 -6.36
C ALA A 49 6.99 15.97 -4.82
N ARG A 50 6.20 16.76 -4.08
CA ARG A 50 6.00 16.63 -2.64
C ARG A 50 4.94 15.57 -2.30
N VAL A 51 4.15 15.13 -3.29
CA VAL A 51 3.18 14.05 -3.14
C VAL A 51 3.81 12.75 -3.60
N MET A 52 3.82 11.76 -2.74
CA MET A 52 4.45 10.46 -2.97
C MET A 52 3.58 9.31 -2.45
N THR A 53 3.85 8.07 -2.86
CA THR A 53 3.22 6.90 -2.25
C THR A 53 3.91 6.52 -0.93
N GLN A 54 3.29 5.63 -0.13
CA GLN A 54 3.92 5.10 1.09
C GLN A 54 5.20 4.31 0.78
N LEU A 55 5.26 3.65 -0.37
CA LEU A 55 6.46 2.93 -0.81
C LEU A 55 7.58 3.88 -1.19
N GLU A 56 7.28 4.95 -1.91
CA GLU A 56 8.24 6.02 -2.25
C GLU A 56 8.72 6.78 -1.01
N LEU A 57 7.83 7.00 -0.03
CA LEU A 57 8.19 7.54 1.28
C LEU A 57 9.19 6.63 2.01
N GLU A 58 8.93 5.31 2.02
CA GLU A 58 9.82 4.32 2.64
C GLU A 58 11.20 4.32 1.99
N GLU A 59 11.27 4.43 0.67
CA GLU A 59 12.51 4.54 -0.06
C GLU A 59 13.30 5.81 0.31
N LYS A 60 12.62 6.97 0.38
CA LYS A 60 13.23 8.22 0.84
C LYS A 60 13.73 8.14 2.29
N ILE A 61 12.96 7.53 3.18
CA ILE A 61 13.39 7.30 4.58
C ILE A 61 14.66 6.41 4.60
N SER A 62 14.67 5.34 3.83
CA SER A 62 15.80 4.40 3.74
C SER A 62 17.07 5.08 3.22
N ARG A 63 16.93 5.97 2.24
CA ARG A 63 18.03 6.75 1.66
C ARG A 63 18.43 7.96 2.51
N ARG A 64 17.72 8.22 3.60
CA ARG A 64 17.90 9.42 4.44
C ARG A 64 17.80 10.73 3.65
N ASP A 65 16.76 10.84 2.83
CA ASP A 65 16.50 12.06 2.06
C ASP A 65 16.44 13.28 2.99
N GLU A 66 17.36 14.22 2.82
CA GLU A 66 17.54 15.36 3.72
C GLU A 66 16.31 16.28 3.72
N ARG A 67 15.65 16.47 2.58
CA ARG A 67 14.44 17.31 2.50
C ARG A 67 13.32 16.73 3.31
N LEU A 68 13.13 15.40 3.23
CA LEU A 68 12.12 14.70 4.01
C LEU A 68 12.44 14.71 5.50
N ILE A 69 13.68 14.41 5.88
CA ILE A 69 14.08 14.33 7.31
C ILE A 69 13.99 15.69 7.99
N ASN A 70 14.28 16.79 7.28
CA ASN A 70 14.22 18.14 7.80
C ASN A 70 12.85 18.81 7.62
N SER A 71 11.87 18.13 7.03
CA SER A 71 10.52 18.67 6.89
C SER A 71 9.86 18.81 8.26
N GLN A 72 8.97 19.82 8.37
CA GLN A 72 8.26 20.12 9.61
C GLN A 72 6.95 19.33 9.71
N SER A 73 6.35 18.98 8.55
CA SER A 73 5.02 18.37 8.53
C SER A 73 4.83 17.39 7.39
N LEU A 74 4.13 16.29 7.67
CA LEU A 74 3.73 15.25 6.72
C LEU A 74 2.29 14.84 6.94
N VAL A 75 1.49 14.80 5.89
CA VAL A 75 0.14 14.23 5.92
C VAL A 75 0.14 12.89 5.18
N MET A 76 -0.37 11.84 5.81
CA MET A 76 -0.57 10.52 5.22
C MET A 76 -2.05 10.29 4.94
N ILE A 77 -2.43 10.01 3.70
CA ILE A 77 -3.82 9.74 3.31
C ILE A 77 -3.98 8.24 3.05
N GLN A 78 -4.84 7.58 3.84
CA GLN A 78 -5.08 6.14 3.75
C GLN A 78 -6.14 5.79 2.70
N CYS A 79 -6.14 4.54 2.22
CA CYS A 79 -7.14 3.97 1.31
C CYS A 79 -7.22 4.63 -0.07
N VAL A 80 -6.10 5.12 -0.61
CA VAL A 80 -6.06 5.72 -1.95
C VAL A 80 -6.13 4.61 -3.01
N GLY A 81 -7.14 4.67 -3.87
CA GLY A 81 -7.36 3.69 -4.94
C GLY A 81 -7.91 2.33 -4.50
N CYS A 82 -8.35 2.16 -3.23
CA CYS A 82 -9.05 0.95 -2.76
C CYS A 82 -10.25 1.30 -1.88
N ARG A 83 -11.10 0.30 -1.58
CA ARG A 83 -12.36 0.46 -0.84
C ARG A 83 -13.28 1.48 -1.52
N GLN A 84 -13.37 1.41 -2.83
CA GLN A 84 -14.20 2.21 -3.70
C GLN A 84 -14.87 1.29 -4.73
N GLU A 85 -15.75 1.82 -5.56
CA GLU A 85 -16.63 1.02 -6.41
C GLU A 85 -15.87 0.05 -7.33
N ASP A 86 -14.81 0.52 -7.99
CA ASP A 86 -13.98 -0.28 -8.91
C ASP A 86 -12.98 -1.21 -8.21
N ARG A 87 -12.64 -0.96 -6.96
CA ARG A 87 -11.74 -1.75 -6.12
C ARG A 87 -12.25 -1.79 -4.68
N ASN A 88 -13.25 -2.62 -4.46
CA ASN A 88 -13.97 -2.68 -3.18
C ASN A 88 -13.26 -3.47 -2.08
N TYR A 89 -12.02 -3.87 -2.28
CA TYR A 89 -11.21 -4.59 -1.29
C TYR A 89 -10.31 -3.64 -0.49
N CYS A 90 -9.80 -4.14 0.65
CA CYS A 90 -8.75 -3.51 1.44
C CYS A 90 -7.41 -4.15 1.13
N SER A 91 -6.39 -3.35 0.87
CA SER A 91 -5.02 -3.83 0.63
C SER A 91 -4.34 -4.47 1.86
N ARG A 92 -4.93 -4.36 3.03
CA ARG A 92 -4.56 -4.99 4.33
C ARG A 92 -3.24 -4.54 4.95
N ILE A 93 -2.27 -4.08 4.16
CA ILE A 93 -0.92 -3.72 4.63
C ILE A 93 -0.74 -2.21 4.89
N CYS A 94 -1.56 -1.35 4.27
CA CYS A 94 -1.31 0.10 4.23
C CYS A 94 -1.29 0.73 5.63
N CYS A 95 -2.19 0.33 6.53
CA CYS A 95 -2.24 0.89 7.88
C CYS A 95 -0.96 0.57 8.66
N SER A 96 -0.47 -0.67 8.58
CA SER A 96 0.78 -1.07 9.23
C SER A 96 2.00 -0.39 8.59
N ALA A 97 2.01 -0.22 7.26
CA ALA A 97 3.06 0.50 6.57
C ALA A 97 3.12 1.98 7.00
N ALA A 98 1.95 2.64 7.09
CA ALA A 98 1.87 4.01 7.57
C ALA A 98 2.40 4.15 9.01
N MET A 99 2.03 3.24 9.91
CA MET A 99 2.54 3.24 11.29
C MET A 99 4.06 3.06 11.34
N LYS A 100 4.59 2.09 10.59
CA LYS A 100 6.04 1.86 10.48
C LYS A 100 6.76 3.12 10.01
N ASN A 101 6.27 3.76 8.94
CA ASN A 101 6.89 4.94 8.36
C ASN A 101 6.79 6.15 9.30
N ALA A 102 5.64 6.37 9.94
CA ALA A 102 5.46 7.43 10.93
C ALA A 102 6.40 7.27 12.13
N LEU A 103 6.50 6.06 12.70
CA LEU A 103 7.42 5.77 13.81
C LEU A 103 8.88 5.95 13.40
N LYS A 104 9.23 5.56 12.19
CA LYS A 104 10.60 5.75 11.69
C LYS A 104 10.93 7.23 11.52
N LEU A 105 10.02 8.03 10.96
CA LEU A 105 10.20 9.48 10.86
C LEU A 105 10.31 10.14 12.24
N LYS A 106 9.42 9.80 13.17
CA LYS A 106 9.50 10.31 14.57
C LYS A 106 10.80 9.89 15.27
N SER A 107 11.44 8.79 14.87
CA SER A 107 12.74 8.38 15.43
C SER A 107 13.92 9.22 14.92
N VAL A 108 13.81 9.84 13.75
CA VAL A 108 14.87 10.68 13.15
C VAL A 108 14.58 12.18 13.31
N ASN A 109 13.29 12.55 13.34
CA ASN A 109 12.82 13.91 13.59
C ASN A 109 11.59 13.88 14.51
N ALA A 110 11.82 13.95 15.81
CA ALA A 110 10.77 13.88 16.83
C ALA A 110 9.80 15.09 16.77
N GLN A 111 10.24 16.22 16.22
CA GLN A 111 9.46 17.46 16.12
C GLN A 111 8.55 17.51 14.88
N MET A 112 8.72 16.60 13.93
CA MET A 112 7.89 16.55 12.71
C MET A 112 6.42 16.33 13.09
N ASP A 113 5.53 17.19 12.63
CA ASP A 113 4.09 16.98 12.72
C ASP A 113 3.64 15.95 11.70
N ILE A 114 3.12 14.82 12.17
CA ILE A 114 2.63 13.74 11.29
C ILE A 114 1.14 13.56 11.52
N TYR A 115 0.35 13.68 10.44
CA TYR A 115 -1.08 13.46 10.42
C TYR A 115 -1.40 12.25 9.59
N VAL A 116 -2.25 11.34 10.10
CA VAL A 116 -2.73 10.17 9.37
C VAL A 116 -4.24 10.31 9.19
N LEU A 117 -4.66 10.55 7.94
CA LEU A 117 -6.07 10.62 7.56
C LEU A 117 -6.55 9.22 7.19
N PHE A 118 -7.55 8.70 7.87
CA PHE A 118 -7.98 7.31 7.73
C PHE A 118 -9.51 7.14 7.77
N ARG A 119 -10.02 6.06 7.20
CA ARG A 119 -11.44 5.63 7.32
C ARG A 119 -11.63 4.73 8.54
N ASP A 120 -10.89 3.61 8.57
CA ASP A 120 -10.77 2.69 9.69
C ASP A 120 -9.31 2.32 9.85
N MET A 121 -8.80 2.31 11.07
CA MET A 121 -7.46 1.81 11.34
C MET A 121 -7.51 0.27 11.42
N ARG A 122 -6.77 -0.38 10.53
CA ARG A 122 -6.74 -1.85 10.42
C ARG A 122 -5.37 -2.42 10.79
N THR A 123 -4.89 -2.06 11.96
CA THR A 123 -3.68 -2.60 12.58
C THR A 123 -4.09 -3.73 13.53
N TYR A 124 -4.33 -4.92 12.98
CA TYR A 124 -4.83 -6.06 13.76
C TYR A 124 -3.75 -6.75 14.58
N GLY A 125 -4.15 -7.38 15.69
CA GLY A 125 -3.29 -8.16 16.55
C GLY A 125 -2.13 -7.33 17.09
N PHE A 126 -0.91 -7.86 17.02
CA PHE A 126 0.28 -7.17 17.53
C PHE A 126 0.60 -5.84 16.81
N SER A 127 0.09 -5.63 15.61
CA SER A 127 0.28 -4.36 14.88
C SER A 127 -0.41 -3.18 15.55
N GLU A 128 -1.39 -3.42 16.45
CA GLU A 128 -2.02 -2.37 17.24
C GLU A 128 -1.03 -1.70 18.20
N ASN A 129 0.00 -2.41 18.62
CA ASN A 129 1.06 -1.81 19.45
C ASN A 129 1.79 -0.68 18.72
N TYR A 130 2.02 -0.82 17.42
CA TYR A 130 2.63 0.24 16.61
C TYR A 130 1.71 1.46 16.46
N TYR A 131 0.39 1.24 16.32
CA TYR A 131 -0.59 2.32 16.31
C TYR A 131 -0.59 3.11 17.63
N ARG A 132 -0.60 2.38 18.75
CA ARG A 132 -0.52 2.97 20.09
C ARG A 132 0.81 3.71 20.31
N GLU A 133 1.92 3.13 19.90
CA GLU A 133 3.23 3.78 19.98
C GLU A 133 3.29 5.06 19.13
N ALA A 134 2.73 5.03 17.91
CA ALA A 134 2.66 6.22 17.06
C ALA A 134 1.83 7.34 17.71
N SER A 135 0.69 7.01 18.31
CA SER A 135 -0.13 7.95 19.07
C SER A 135 0.63 8.53 20.28
N ASN A 136 1.36 7.71 21.03
CA ASN A 136 2.18 8.16 22.16
C ASN A 136 3.35 9.07 21.73
N LYS A 137 3.77 8.99 20.46
CA LYS A 137 4.78 9.87 19.87
C LYS A 137 4.17 11.08 19.13
N ASP A 138 2.95 11.43 19.46
CA ASP A 138 2.24 12.59 18.92
C ASP A 138 2.01 12.51 17.39
N VAL A 139 1.79 11.32 16.85
CA VAL A 139 1.20 11.16 15.52
C VAL A 139 -0.30 11.41 15.63
N LYS A 140 -0.83 12.32 14.85
CA LYS A 140 -2.22 12.76 14.90
C LYS A 140 -3.08 11.96 13.93
N PHE A 141 -4.19 11.42 14.40
CA PHE A 141 -5.09 10.56 13.65
C PHE A 141 -6.43 11.26 13.42
N ILE A 142 -6.78 11.51 12.15
CA ILE A 142 -8.02 12.19 11.78
C ILE A 142 -8.83 11.25 10.90
N ARG A 143 -10.04 10.92 11.34
CA ARG A 143 -10.94 10.11 10.55
C ARG A 143 -11.62 10.95 9.48
N TYR A 144 -11.85 10.35 8.30
CA TYR A 144 -12.66 10.96 7.24
C TYR A 144 -13.69 9.96 6.69
N GLU A 145 -14.77 10.48 6.11
CA GLU A 145 -15.83 9.65 5.55
C GLU A 145 -15.59 9.38 4.05
N PRO A 146 -15.99 8.21 3.52
CA PRO A 146 -15.76 7.84 2.12
C PRO A 146 -16.37 8.79 1.08
N HIS A 147 -17.47 9.45 1.42
CA HIS A 147 -18.18 10.39 0.56
C HIS A 147 -17.65 11.83 0.66
N ASP A 148 -16.81 12.12 1.67
CA ASP A 148 -16.16 13.42 1.89
C ASP A 148 -14.65 13.20 2.06
N LYS A 149 -14.01 12.89 0.94
CA LYS A 149 -12.56 12.59 0.90
C LYS A 149 -11.75 13.86 1.12
N PRO A 150 -10.54 13.75 1.71
CA PRO A 150 -9.59 14.85 1.79
C PRO A 150 -9.34 15.49 0.42
N GLN A 151 -9.00 16.76 0.42
CA GLN A 151 -8.59 17.51 -0.77
C GLN A 151 -7.16 18.00 -0.57
N VAL A 152 -6.36 18.01 -1.64
CA VAL A 152 -4.96 18.46 -1.61
C VAL A 152 -4.78 19.53 -2.69
N GLU A 153 -4.23 20.65 -2.30
CA GLU A 153 -3.90 21.75 -3.20
C GLU A 153 -2.50 22.31 -2.89
N ALA A 154 -1.81 22.75 -3.93
CA ALA A 154 -0.56 23.46 -3.78
C ALA A 154 -0.85 24.94 -3.54
N VAL A 155 -0.24 25.51 -2.49
CA VAL A 155 -0.48 26.87 -2.04
C VAL A 155 0.85 27.62 -1.96
N GLU A 156 0.81 28.89 -2.41
CA GLU A 156 1.91 29.83 -2.20
C GLU A 156 1.36 31.04 -1.44
N GLU A 157 1.78 31.18 -0.18
CA GLU A 157 1.39 32.29 0.70
C GLU A 157 2.64 32.84 1.40
N ASP A 158 2.79 34.15 1.42
CA ASP A 158 3.88 34.88 2.10
C ASP A 158 5.28 34.38 1.72
N GLY A 159 5.48 34.00 0.45
CA GLY A 159 6.73 33.47 -0.07
C GLY A 159 7.08 32.04 0.37
N ARG A 160 6.13 31.33 0.99
CA ARG A 160 6.22 29.91 1.34
C ARG A 160 5.35 29.08 0.40
N SER A 161 5.91 27.96 -0.08
CA SER A 161 5.17 26.99 -0.87
C SER A 161 4.95 25.73 -0.05
N PHE A 162 3.69 25.32 0.11
CA PHE A 162 3.28 24.14 0.88
C PHE A 162 2.07 23.45 0.25
N LEU A 163 1.74 22.26 0.74
CA LEU A 163 0.53 21.54 0.36
C LEU A 163 -0.53 21.76 1.44
N ARG A 164 -1.69 22.28 1.06
CA ARG A 164 -2.84 22.38 1.95
C ARG A 164 -3.72 21.17 1.81
N VAL A 165 -3.87 20.40 2.89
CA VAL A 165 -4.76 19.24 2.93
C VAL A 165 -5.99 19.61 3.75
N THR A 166 -7.15 19.66 3.08
CA THR A 166 -8.43 19.93 3.74
C THR A 166 -9.17 18.63 4.00
N VAL A 167 -9.64 18.42 5.21
CA VAL A 167 -10.40 17.23 5.63
C VAL A 167 -11.53 17.61 6.58
N SER A 168 -12.70 17.00 6.42
CA SER A 168 -13.79 17.11 7.39
C SER A 168 -13.61 16.09 8.49
N ASP A 169 -13.46 16.56 9.71
CA ASP A 169 -13.40 15.71 10.90
C ASP A 169 -14.84 15.48 11.42
N PRO A 170 -15.37 14.23 11.33
CA PRO A 170 -16.73 13.92 11.75
C PRO A 170 -16.93 13.98 13.28
N VAL A 171 -15.86 13.90 14.05
CA VAL A 171 -15.90 14.00 15.52
C VAL A 171 -16.02 15.46 15.95
N LEU A 172 -15.24 16.34 15.34
CA LEU A 172 -15.28 17.77 15.61
C LEU A 172 -16.41 18.49 14.86
N GLY A 173 -16.99 17.87 13.82
CA GLY A 173 -17.99 18.49 12.96
C GLY A 173 -17.47 19.70 12.19
N LYS A 174 -16.17 19.76 11.90
CA LYS A 174 -15.49 20.91 11.27
C LYS A 174 -14.55 20.46 10.16
N LYS A 175 -14.34 21.34 9.19
CA LYS A 175 -13.23 21.21 8.24
C LYS A 175 -11.93 21.69 8.88
N LEU A 176 -10.91 20.87 8.74
CA LEU A 176 -9.53 21.17 9.16
C LEU A 176 -8.70 21.43 7.92
N ALA A 177 -7.86 22.45 7.94
CA ALA A 177 -6.83 22.70 6.95
C ALA A 177 -5.47 22.38 7.58
N LEU A 178 -4.73 21.49 6.97
CA LEU A 178 -3.41 21.03 7.40
C LEU A 178 -2.38 21.47 6.36
N ASP A 179 -1.52 22.39 6.72
CA ASP A 179 -0.43 22.82 5.84
C ASP A 179 0.75 21.87 6.02
N ALA A 180 1.19 21.23 4.94
CA ALA A 180 2.16 20.15 4.94
C ALA A 180 3.31 20.40 3.95
N ASP A 181 4.52 20.04 4.34
CA ASP A 181 5.69 20.04 3.46
C ASP A 181 5.63 18.89 2.45
N SER A 182 4.95 17.80 2.82
CA SER A 182 4.75 16.66 1.93
C SER A 182 3.50 15.84 2.26
N VAL A 183 3.03 15.07 1.28
CA VAL A 183 1.87 14.18 1.41
C VAL A 183 2.26 12.79 0.97
N ALA A 184 1.93 11.77 1.79
CA ALA A 184 2.15 10.36 1.47
C ALA A 184 0.83 9.62 1.29
N LEU A 185 0.64 9.01 0.14
CA LEU A 185 -0.57 8.30 -0.24
C LEU A 185 -0.41 6.81 0.05
N ALA A 186 -1.28 6.24 0.89
CA ALA A 186 -1.37 4.80 1.07
C ALA A 186 -2.12 4.18 -0.11
N ALA A 187 -1.39 4.04 -1.21
CA ALA A 187 -1.90 3.53 -2.47
C ALA A 187 -2.34 2.06 -2.35
N ALA A 188 -3.33 1.68 -3.15
CA ALA A 188 -3.83 0.31 -3.19
C ALA A 188 -2.75 -0.67 -3.65
N VAL A 189 -2.84 -1.89 -3.15
CA VAL A 189 -2.12 -3.04 -3.71
C VAL A 189 -3.00 -3.65 -4.78
N ILE A 190 -2.46 -3.85 -5.98
CA ILE A 190 -3.14 -4.45 -7.13
C ILE A 190 -2.46 -5.74 -7.56
N PRO A 191 -3.16 -6.68 -8.20
CA PRO A 191 -2.54 -7.91 -8.71
C PRO A 191 -1.40 -7.59 -9.67
N SER A 192 -0.33 -8.39 -9.63
CA SER A 192 0.77 -8.24 -10.59
C SER A 192 0.32 -8.58 -12.01
N ALA A 193 0.91 -7.91 -13.01
CA ALA A 193 0.53 -8.05 -14.42
C ALA A 193 0.58 -9.50 -14.97
N GLY A 194 1.37 -10.38 -14.35
CA GLY A 194 1.50 -11.80 -14.77
C GLY A 194 0.58 -12.78 -14.04
N SER A 195 -0.29 -12.29 -13.15
CA SER A 195 -1.12 -13.18 -12.31
C SER A 195 -2.08 -14.04 -13.10
N GLU A 196 -2.78 -13.49 -14.11
CA GLU A 196 -3.72 -14.23 -14.95
C GLU A 196 -3.02 -15.34 -15.78
N GLU A 197 -1.88 -15.02 -16.39
CA GLU A 197 -1.11 -16.01 -17.15
C GLU A 197 -0.61 -17.13 -16.24
N THR A 198 -0.09 -16.77 -15.06
CA THR A 198 0.38 -17.75 -14.08
C THR A 198 -0.77 -18.62 -13.58
N ALA A 199 -1.92 -18.02 -13.26
CA ALA A 199 -3.13 -18.75 -12.85
C ALA A 199 -3.57 -19.77 -13.90
N ARG A 200 -3.58 -19.37 -15.17
CA ARG A 200 -3.93 -20.27 -16.29
C ARG A 200 -2.92 -21.41 -16.46
N LEU A 201 -1.62 -21.14 -16.36
CA LEU A 201 -0.57 -22.15 -16.52
C LEU A 201 -0.61 -23.22 -15.41
N PHE A 202 -0.81 -22.78 -14.18
CA PHE A 202 -0.87 -23.68 -13.02
C PHE A 202 -2.29 -24.14 -12.67
N LYS A 203 -3.31 -23.69 -13.41
CA LYS A 203 -4.74 -24.01 -13.21
C LYS A 203 -5.23 -23.70 -11.80
N VAL A 204 -4.77 -22.58 -11.25
CA VAL A 204 -5.16 -22.10 -9.92
C VAL A 204 -6.17 -20.94 -10.03
N PRO A 205 -7.14 -20.83 -9.11
CA PRO A 205 -8.17 -19.81 -9.19
C PRO A 205 -7.65 -18.42 -8.83
N LEU A 206 -8.27 -17.41 -9.43
CA LEU A 206 -8.17 -16.00 -9.01
C LEU A 206 -9.48 -15.55 -8.34
N SER A 207 -9.37 -14.64 -7.39
CA SER A 207 -10.51 -13.91 -6.86
C SER A 207 -11.10 -12.95 -7.91
N PRO A 208 -12.32 -12.43 -7.72
CA PRO A 208 -12.88 -11.40 -8.60
C PRO A 208 -11.98 -10.15 -8.72
N ASP A 209 -11.14 -9.88 -7.73
CA ASP A 209 -10.19 -8.77 -7.71
C ASP A 209 -8.86 -9.09 -8.42
N GLY A 210 -8.71 -10.31 -8.99
CA GLY A 210 -7.52 -10.75 -9.73
C GLY A 210 -6.36 -11.27 -8.88
N PHE A 211 -6.52 -11.40 -7.57
CA PHE A 211 -5.51 -12.04 -6.71
C PHE A 211 -5.67 -13.56 -6.70
N PHE A 212 -4.59 -14.28 -6.46
CA PHE A 212 -4.66 -15.72 -6.24
C PHE A 212 -5.58 -16.04 -5.07
N GLN A 213 -6.51 -16.99 -5.29
CA GLN A 213 -7.48 -17.35 -4.28
C GLN A 213 -6.99 -18.55 -3.47
N GLU A 214 -6.80 -18.35 -2.18
CA GLU A 214 -6.46 -19.38 -1.22
C GLU A 214 -7.61 -20.39 -1.03
N ALA A 215 -7.25 -21.65 -0.71
CA ALA A 215 -8.23 -22.70 -0.42
C ALA A 215 -9.16 -22.35 0.75
N HIS A 216 -8.62 -21.67 1.75
CA HIS A 216 -9.38 -21.14 2.88
C HIS A 216 -8.59 -20.06 3.60
N VAL A 217 -9.15 -18.85 3.69
CA VAL A 217 -8.48 -17.63 4.23
C VAL A 217 -7.90 -17.77 5.64
N LYS A 218 -8.42 -18.67 6.48
CA LYS A 218 -7.94 -18.89 7.85
C LYS A 218 -7.25 -20.22 8.04
N LEU A 219 -7.76 -21.29 7.42
CA LEU A 219 -7.30 -22.66 7.68
C LEU A 219 -6.22 -23.13 6.70
N ARG A 220 -6.26 -22.62 5.46
CA ARG A 220 -5.31 -22.96 4.38
C ARG A 220 -4.98 -21.71 3.57
N PRO A 221 -4.31 -20.71 4.18
CA PRO A 221 -4.10 -19.39 3.54
C PRO A 221 -2.94 -19.38 2.52
N VAL A 222 -2.17 -20.46 2.42
CA VAL A 222 -1.02 -20.57 1.50
C VAL A 222 -1.18 -21.68 0.47
N ASP A 223 -2.30 -22.40 0.53
CA ASP A 223 -2.62 -23.47 -0.40
C ASP A 223 -3.72 -23.05 -1.36
N PHE A 224 -3.75 -23.65 -2.55
CA PHE A 224 -4.87 -23.56 -3.45
C PHE A 224 -5.90 -24.69 -3.19
N ALA A 225 -7.14 -24.50 -3.64
CA ALA A 225 -8.15 -25.55 -3.58
C ALA A 225 -7.83 -26.72 -4.54
N ALA A 226 -7.12 -26.43 -5.63
CA ALA A 226 -6.57 -27.46 -6.52
C ALA A 226 -5.31 -28.06 -5.88
N GLU A 227 -5.25 -29.36 -5.82
CA GLU A 227 -4.04 -30.07 -5.40
C GLU A 227 -2.97 -29.93 -6.49
N GLY A 228 -1.80 -29.35 -6.13
CA GLY A 228 -0.71 -29.17 -7.05
C GLY A 228 0.44 -28.32 -6.59
#